data_9de9d632f1d36189a42fa44fd48a7ae5
#
_entry.id   9de9d632f1d36189a42fa44fd48a7ae5
#
_cell.length_a   1.000
_cell.length_b   1.000
_cell.length_c   1.000
_cell.angle_alpha   90.00
_cell.angle_beta   90.00
_cell.angle_gamma   90.00
#
_symmetry.space_group_name_H-M   'P 1'
#
loop_
_entity.id
_entity.type
_entity.pdbx_description
1 polymer ?
#
loop_
_entity_poly.entity_id
_entity_poly.type
_entity_poly.pdbx_seq_one_letter_code
_entity_poly.pdbx_strand_id
1 'polypeptide(L)'
;NLWFMASTPVLSNGGAGRGLPISCFLNESSDSLDSIVDLWTENVWLASSGGGIGSYWGNLRSIGENVGPSGGKTSGVIPFIRVMDSLTMAISQGSLRRGSAAVYLPVNHPEIEEFVEIRRPTGGDPNRKAPNLHHGVLVSDAFMRAVENDEEWGLVSPKDQSPVRKISARSLWIRLLTARVEVGEPYLIFSDTVNKAIPEHHKLAGLTVKTSNLCSEITLPTGIDHLGKERTAVCCLSSLNLEKYDEWKDNPIFIE
;
A
#
# COMPACT_ATOMS: atom_id res chain seq x y z
N ASN A 1 20.99 3.44 28.08
CA ASN A 1 20.15 2.46 28.79
C ASN A 1 19.55 1.39 27.87
N LEU A 2 19.56 1.60 26.52
CA LEU A 2 18.95 0.71 25.54
C LEU A 2 17.43 0.54 25.73
N TRP A 3 16.74 1.55 26.21
CA TRP A 3 15.29 1.55 26.37
C TRP A 3 14.55 1.90 25.08
N PHE A 4 15.18 2.74 24.26
CA PHE A 4 14.61 3.32 23.06
C PHE A 4 15.61 3.26 21.91
N MET A 5 15.08 3.04 20.69
CA MET A 5 15.84 3.11 19.44
C MET A 5 15.04 3.89 18.40
N ALA A 6 15.60 4.98 17.94
CA ALA A 6 15.05 5.70 16.81
C ALA A 6 15.29 4.93 15.50
N SER A 7 14.40 5.12 14.51
CA SER A 7 14.55 4.51 13.19
C SER A 7 15.78 5.00 12.45
N THR A 8 16.24 4.23 11.47
CA THR A 8 17.38 4.59 10.61
C THR A 8 17.24 5.99 10.00
N PRO A 9 16.10 6.44 9.43
CA PRO A 9 16.00 7.80 8.90
C PRO A 9 16.14 8.90 9.96
N VAL A 10 15.64 8.66 11.18
CA VAL A 10 15.84 9.62 12.30
C VAL A 10 17.33 9.75 12.63
N LEU A 11 18.05 8.62 12.71
CA LEU A 11 19.47 8.59 13.04
C LEU A 11 20.36 9.13 11.93
N SER A 12 20.02 8.86 10.66
CA SER A 12 20.85 9.24 9.51
C SER A 12 20.57 10.64 8.98
N ASN A 13 19.32 11.12 9.09
CA ASN A 13 18.85 12.36 8.50
C ASN A 13 18.47 13.43 9.54
N GLY A 14 18.25 13.05 10.79
CA GLY A 14 17.92 14.00 11.86
C GLY A 14 19.03 15.01 12.07
N GLY A 15 18.72 16.31 11.89
CA GLY A 15 19.69 17.39 11.96
C GLY A 15 20.62 17.50 10.74
N ALA A 16 20.51 16.64 9.75
CA ALA A 16 21.27 16.73 8.50
C ALA A 16 20.57 17.63 7.49
N GLY A 17 21.34 18.26 6.58
CA GLY A 17 20.80 19.09 5.50
C GLY A 17 20.23 18.29 4.30
N ARG A 18 20.02 16.97 4.47
CA ARG A 18 19.54 16.06 3.43
C ARG A 18 18.60 15.00 3.99
N GLY A 19 17.71 14.49 3.15
CA GLY A 19 16.75 13.45 3.52
C GLY A 19 15.69 13.96 4.52
N LEU A 20 14.84 13.05 4.96
CA LEU A 20 13.81 13.32 5.96
C LEU A 20 13.95 12.35 7.13
N PRO A 21 13.68 12.77 8.38
CA PRO A 21 13.68 11.88 9.54
C PRO A 21 12.42 11.00 9.60
N ILE A 22 11.89 10.64 8.44
CA ILE A 22 10.62 9.93 8.26
C ILE A 22 10.90 8.58 7.64
N SER A 23 10.38 7.52 8.28
CA SER A 23 10.62 6.14 7.89
C SER A 23 9.73 5.68 6.75
N CYS A 24 8.45 6.07 6.77
CA CYS A 24 7.45 5.56 5.87
C CYS A 24 6.50 6.66 5.40
N PHE A 25 6.03 6.47 4.16
CA PHE A 25 5.05 7.32 3.49
C PHE A 25 3.92 6.45 2.93
N LEU A 26 2.69 6.96 3.03
CA LEU A 26 1.51 6.31 2.48
C LEU A 26 0.79 7.29 1.57
N ASN A 27 0.52 6.89 0.34
CA ASN A 27 -0.18 7.71 -0.64
C ASN A 27 -1.11 6.88 -1.52
N GLU A 28 -1.84 7.54 -2.40
CA GLU A 28 -2.74 6.88 -3.35
C GLU A 28 -2.83 7.66 -4.66
N SER A 29 -3.16 6.97 -5.74
CA SER A 29 -3.51 7.60 -7.02
C SER A 29 -5.01 7.65 -7.19
N SER A 30 -5.52 8.73 -7.78
CA SER A 30 -6.86 8.79 -8.35
C SER A 30 -6.88 8.24 -9.79
N ASP A 31 -8.09 8.06 -10.36
CA ASP A 31 -8.26 7.45 -11.69
C ASP A 31 -8.04 8.46 -12.82
N SER A 32 -6.83 9.05 -12.88
CA SER A 32 -6.40 9.95 -13.94
C SER A 32 -4.92 9.77 -14.26
N LEU A 33 -4.52 10.05 -15.50
CA LEU A 33 -3.11 9.96 -15.89
C LEU A 33 -2.26 10.99 -15.14
N ASP A 34 -2.79 12.17 -14.89
CA ASP A 34 -2.09 13.21 -14.13
C ASP A 34 -1.78 12.74 -12.72
N SER A 35 -2.77 12.19 -12.00
CA SER A 35 -2.56 11.67 -10.64
C SER A 35 -1.59 10.46 -10.62
N ILE A 36 -1.58 9.61 -11.64
CA ILE A 36 -0.61 8.52 -11.76
C ILE A 36 0.82 9.08 -11.91
N VAL A 37 1.00 10.08 -12.76
CA VAL A 37 2.30 10.73 -12.98
C VAL A 37 2.76 11.46 -11.72
N ASP A 38 1.85 12.17 -11.05
CA ASP A 38 2.13 12.86 -9.78
C ASP A 38 2.55 11.86 -8.70
N LEU A 39 1.85 10.72 -8.57
CA LEU A 39 2.23 9.64 -7.64
C LEU A 39 3.63 9.10 -7.95
N TRP A 40 3.97 8.85 -9.21
CA TRP A 40 5.33 8.42 -9.57
C TRP A 40 6.37 9.47 -9.22
N THR A 41 6.10 10.73 -9.50
CA THR A 41 7.00 11.86 -9.19
C THR A 41 7.21 11.98 -7.68
N GLU A 42 6.13 11.94 -6.90
CA GLU A 42 6.21 11.94 -5.44
C GLU A 42 7.06 10.77 -4.93
N ASN A 43 6.78 9.54 -5.40
CA ASN A 43 7.48 8.34 -4.97
C ASN A 43 8.98 8.37 -5.28
N VAL A 44 9.41 8.99 -6.39
CA VAL A 44 10.83 9.24 -6.69
C VAL A 44 11.49 10.11 -5.62
N TRP A 45 10.86 11.21 -5.24
CA TRP A 45 11.39 12.10 -4.21
C TRP A 45 11.37 11.48 -2.82
N LEU A 46 10.32 10.76 -2.46
CA LEU A 46 10.20 10.05 -1.18
C LEU A 46 11.26 8.96 -1.05
N ALA A 47 11.47 8.15 -2.10
CA ALA A 47 12.51 7.14 -2.15
C ALA A 47 13.92 7.76 -2.05
N SER A 48 14.17 8.87 -2.75
CA SER A 48 15.45 9.60 -2.68
C SER A 48 15.74 10.17 -1.29
N SER A 49 14.70 10.44 -0.52
CA SER A 49 14.78 10.89 0.87
C SER A 49 14.96 9.75 1.88
N GLY A 50 14.99 8.49 1.41
CA GLY A 50 15.24 7.30 2.23
C GLY A 50 13.98 6.70 2.89
N GLY A 51 12.79 7.15 2.53
CA GLY A 51 11.52 6.62 3.03
C GLY A 51 11.10 5.31 2.37
N GLY A 52 10.46 4.42 3.13
CA GLY A 52 9.68 3.30 2.59
C GLY A 52 8.30 3.79 2.18
N ILE A 53 7.75 3.25 1.09
CA ILE A 53 6.51 3.76 0.49
C ILE A 53 5.45 2.68 0.47
N GLY A 54 4.20 3.05 0.77
CA GLY A 54 3.03 2.23 0.53
C GLY A 54 2.00 3.00 -0.28
N SER A 55 1.69 2.53 -1.50
CA SER A 55 0.80 3.23 -2.42
C SER A 55 -0.47 2.42 -2.71
N TYR A 56 -1.63 3.06 -2.62
CA TYR A 56 -2.90 2.46 -3.00
C TYR A 56 -3.22 2.70 -4.48
N TRP A 57 -3.52 1.61 -5.18
CA TRP A 57 -3.80 1.61 -6.61
C TRP A 57 -5.23 1.22 -6.97
N GLY A 58 -6.04 0.93 -5.96
CA GLY A 58 -7.39 0.41 -6.13
C GLY A 58 -8.44 1.41 -6.61
N ASN A 59 -8.08 2.68 -6.80
CA ASN A 59 -8.98 3.67 -7.42
C ASN A 59 -8.93 3.63 -8.96
N LEU A 60 -7.91 3.00 -9.56
CA LEU A 60 -7.71 2.98 -10.99
C LEU A 60 -8.63 1.97 -11.66
N ARG A 61 -9.22 2.37 -12.79
CA ARG A 61 -10.05 1.49 -13.64
C ARG A 61 -9.24 0.32 -14.19
N SER A 62 -9.92 -0.78 -14.42
CA SER A 62 -9.32 -2.02 -14.89
C SER A 62 -9.09 -2.05 -16.41
N ILE A 63 -8.25 -3.00 -16.83
CA ILE A 63 -7.95 -3.24 -18.25
C ILE A 63 -9.23 -3.30 -19.11
N GLY A 64 -9.19 -2.63 -20.26
CA GLY A 64 -10.28 -2.63 -21.24
C GLY A 64 -11.41 -1.63 -20.96
N GLU A 65 -11.39 -0.93 -19.83
CA GLU A 65 -12.33 0.16 -19.57
C GLU A 65 -12.04 1.38 -20.44
N ASN A 66 -13.08 2.18 -20.72
CA ASN A 66 -12.97 3.32 -21.63
C ASN A 66 -12.18 4.48 -21.01
N VAL A 67 -11.28 5.06 -21.79
CA VAL A 67 -10.53 6.27 -21.46
C VAL A 67 -11.05 7.43 -22.30
N GLY A 68 -11.75 8.36 -21.66
CA GLY A 68 -12.28 9.56 -22.29
C GLY A 68 -13.38 9.31 -23.35
N PRO A 69 -13.85 10.38 -24.01
CA PRO A 69 -14.93 10.30 -25.00
C PRO A 69 -14.52 9.64 -26.32
N SER A 70 -13.23 9.58 -26.62
CA SER A 70 -12.69 9.05 -27.89
C SER A 70 -12.67 7.53 -27.98
N GLY A 71 -13.12 6.82 -26.95
CA GLY A 71 -13.25 5.34 -26.96
C GLY A 71 -11.94 4.57 -26.84
N GLY A 72 -10.84 5.21 -26.42
CA GLY A 72 -9.61 4.50 -26.06
C GLY A 72 -9.83 3.52 -24.91
N LYS A 73 -9.05 2.45 -24.88
CA LYS A 73 -9.09 1.44 -23.81
C LYS A 73 -7.85 1.55 -22.93
N THR A 74 -8.03 1.45 -21.60
CA THR A 74 -6.89 1.38 -20.68
C THR A 74 -6.22 0.02 -20.73
N SER A 75 -4.90 0.01 -20.49
CA SER A 75 -4.09 -1.20 -20.27
C SER A 75 -4.26 -1.81 -18.87
N GLY A 76 -5.03 -1.15 -18.00
CA GLY A 76 -5.26 -1.56 -16.62
C GLY A 76 -4.20 -1.05 -15.64
N VAL A 77 -4.29 -1.48 -14.38
CA VAL A 77 -3.44 -0.98 -13.29
C VAL A 77 -2.03 -1.60 -13.31
N ILE A 78 -1.87 -2.85 -13.73
CA ILE A 78 -0.61 -3.59 -13.63
C ILE A 78 0.55 -2.94 -14.39
N PRO A 79 0.40 -2.44 -15.64
CA PRO A 79 1.48 -1.75 -16.34
C PRO A 79 1.97 -0.48 -15.65
N PHE A 80 1.09 0.27 -14.98
CA PHE A 80 1.49 1.44 -14.20
C PHE A 80 2.27 1.06 -12.94
N ILE A 81 1.88 -0.03 -12.28
CA ILE A 81 2.64 -0.63 -11.17
C ILE A 81 4.02 -1.09 -11.66
N ARG A 82 4.13 -1.65 -12.87
CA ARG A 82 5.42 -2.04 -13.46
C ARG A 82 6.37 -0.86 -13.65
N VAL A 83 5.87 0.31 -14.03
CA VAL A 83 6.68 1.53 -14.09
C VAL A 83 7.21 1.89 -12.69
N MET A 84 6.36 1.84 -11.67
CA MET A 84 6.76 2.09 -10.27
C MET A 84 7.81 1.08 -9.79
N ASP A 85 7.73 -0.19 -10.19
CA ASP A 85 8.74 -1.21 -9.89
C ASP A 85 10.13 -0.78 -10.38
N SER A 86 10.22 -0.31 -11.62
CA SER A 86 11.47 0.15 -12.23
C SER A 86 11.98 1.44 -11.60
N LEU A 87 11.10 2.39 -11.31
CA LEU A 87 11.45 3.66 -10.63
C LEU A 87 12.02 3.39 -9.22
N THR A 88 11.35 2.51 -8.45
CA THR A 88 11.78 2.17 -7.10
C THR A 88 13.17 1.54 -7.09
N MET A 89 13.47 0.68 -8.06
CA MET A 89 14.80 0.10 -8.19
C MET A 89 15.90 1.11 -8.56
N ALA A 90 15.55 2.09 -9.41
CA ALA A 90 16.50 3.09 -9.88
C ALA A 90 16.92 4.08 -8.80
N ILE A 91 16.06 4.28 -7.78
CA ILE A 91 16.26 5.33 -6.76
C ILE A 91 16.88 4.73 -5.49
N SER A 92 17.89 5.40 -4.98
CA SER A 92 18.49 5.08 -3.68
C SER A 92 19.01 6.34 -3.00
N GLN A 93 18.94 6.39 -1.69
CA GLN A 93 19.54 7.46 -0.89
C GLN A 93 21.04 7.20 -0.72
N GLY A 94 21.87 7.67 -1.68
CA GLY A 94 23.31 7.75 -1.56
C GLY A 94 23.99 6.51 -0.95
N SER A 95 23.66 5.29 -1.36
CA SER A 95 24.11 4.01 -0.81
C SER A 95 23.70 3.70 0.66
N LEU A 96 23.03 4.62 1.35
CA LEU A 96 22.57 4.41 2.72
C LEU A 96 21.28 3.57 2.79
N ARG A 97 20.32 3.85 1.89
CA ARG A 97 19.05 3.12 1.84
C ARG A 97 18.55 3.04 0.39
N ARG A 98 18.25 1.83 -0.08
CA ARG A 98 17.62 1.62 -1.39
C ARG A 98 16.15 1.98 -1.35
N GLY A 99 15.62 2.46 -2.47
CA GLY A 99 14.19 2.62 -2.66
C GLY A 99 13.47 1.29 -2.46
N SER A 100 12.39 1.31 -1.70
CA SER A 100 11.54 0.14 -1.46
C SER A 100 10.10 0.61 -1.34
N ALA A 101 9.20 -0.10 -2.00
CA ALA A 101 7.79 0.24 -1.99
C ALA A 101 6.88 -0.99 -1.97
N ALA A 102 5.70 -0.81 -1.41
CA ALA A 102 4.59 -1.73 -1.47
C ALA A 102 3.42 -1.11 -2.21
N VAL A 103 2.67 -1.90 -2.95
CA VAL A 103 1.47 -1.51 -3.68
C VAL A 103 0.27 -2.27 -3.14
N TYR A 104 -0.87 -1.60 -3.02
CA TYR A 104 -2.06 -2.15 -2.39
C TYR A 104 -3.27 -2.11 -3.31
N LEU A 105 -4.02 -3.21 -3.33
CA LEU A 105 -5.23 -3.36 -4.14
C LEU A 105 -6.36 -4.02 -3.32
N PRO A 106 -7.63 -3.59 -3.47
CA PRO A 106 -8.72 -4.25 -2.77
C PRO A 106 -9.11 -5.57 -3.45
N VAL A 107 -9.59 -6.51 -2.67
CA VAL A 107 -9.93 -7.88 -3.12
C VAL A 107 -11.06 -7.94 -4.15
N ASN A 108 -11.84 -6.88 -4.30
CA ASN A 108 -12.91 -6.76 -5.30
C ASN A 108 -12.48 -6.05 -6.60
N HIS A 109 -11.19 -5.69 -6.75
CA HIS A 109 -10.70 -5.09 -7.97
C HIS A 109 -10.69 -6.10 -9.13
N PRO A 110 -11.10 -5.73 -10.37
CA PRO A 110 -11.16 -6.67 -11.49
C PRO A 110 -9.83 -7.35 -11.87
N GLU A 111 -8.70 -6.71 -11.61
CA GLU A 111 -7.35 -7.26 -11.88
C GLU A 111 -6.72 -7.98 -10.69
N ILE A 112 -7.49 -8.29 -9.62
CA ILE A 112 -6.97 -8.88 -8.39
C ILE A 112 -6.25 -10.21 -8.62
N GLU A 113 -6.74 -11.06 -9.50
CA GLU A 113 -6.13 -12.37 -9.76
C GLU A 113 -4.74 -12.24 -10.38
N GLU A 114 -4.55 -11.27 -11.28
CA GLU A 114 -3.24 -10.97 -11.87
C GLU A 114 -2.32 -10.28 -10.84
N PHE A 115 -2.87 -9.35 -10.06
CA PHE A 115 -2.16 -8.64 -9.02
C PHE A 115 -1.56 -9.57 -7.97
N VAL A 116 -2.26 -10.62 -7.58
CA VAL A 116 -1.76 -11.63 -6.62
C VAL A 116 -0.47 -12.28 -7.13
N GLU A 117 -0.28 -12.34 -8.44
CA GLU A 117 0.83 -13.05 -9.09
C GLU A 117 1.91 -12.13 -9.66
N ILE A 118 1.86 -10.81 -9.37
CA ILE A 118 2.82 -9.86 -9.98
C ILE A 118 4.28 -10.15 -9.64
N ARG A 119 4.55 -10.82 -8.51
CA ARG A 119 5.91 -11.21 -8.07
C ARG A 119 6.36 -12.59 -8.54
N ARG A 120 5.47 -13.40 -9.10
CA ARG A 120 5.91 -14.70 -9.62
C ARG A 120 6.91 -14.51 -10.74
N PRO A 121 8.13 -15.11 -10.64
CA PRO A 121 9.20 -14.88 -11.61
C PRO A 121 8.95 -15.57 -12.95
N THR A 122 8.04 -16.53 -13.00
CA THR A 122 7.76 -17.36 -14.16
C THR A 122 6.30 -17.25 -14.60
N GLY A 123 6.07 -17.42 -15.90
CA GLY A 123 4.74 -17.41 -16.52
C GLY A 123 4.16 -16.01 -16.75
N GLY A 124 3.31 -15.88 -17.75
CA GLY A 124 2.66 -14.63 -18.14
C GLY A 124 3.55 -13.64 -18.88
N ASP A 125 2.99 -12.45 -19.11
CA ASP A 125 3.69 -11.34 -19.79
C ASP A 125 4.66 -10.65 -18.80
N PRO A 126 5.97 -10.57 -19.08
CA PRO A 126 6.94 -9.86 -18.24
C PRO A 126 6.61 -8.38 -18.01
N ASN A 127 5.91 -7.74 -18.95
CA ASN A 127 5.49 -6.35 -18.82
C ASN A 127 4.36 -6.15 -17.79
N ARG A 128 3.76 -7.24 -17.34
CA ARG A 128 2.71 -7.28 -16.33
C ARG A 128 3.18 -7.92 -15.02
N LYS A 129 4.48 -7.81 -14.72
CA LYS A 129 5.12 -8.29 -13.49
C LYS A 129 5.84 -7.14 -12.79
N ALA A 130 5.88 -7.20 -11.47
CA ALA A 130 6.57 -6.25 -10.60
C ALA A 130 7.32 -7.00 -9.49
N PRO A 131 8.43 -7.69 -9.83
CA PRO A 131 9.10 -8.61 -8.90
C PRO A 131 9.83 -7.92 -7.75
N ASN A 132 10.11 -6.61 -7.86
CA ASN A 132 10.88 -5.87 -6.86
C ASN A 132 10.01 -5.08 -5.88
N LEU A 133 8.73 -4.86 -6.22
CA LEU A 133 7.76 -4.26 -5.31
C LEU A 133 7.19 -5.32 -4.36
N HIS A 134 6.93 -4.91 -3.13
CA HIS A 134 6.03 -5.63 -2.25
C HIS A 134 4.58 -5.34 -2.63
N HIS A 135 3.66 -6.24 -2.31
CA HIS A 135 2.25 -6.00 -2.60
C HIS A 135 1.35 -6.52 -1.49
N GLY A 136 0.20 -5.90 -1.33
CA GLY A 136 -0.78 -6.23 -0.33
C GLY A 136 -2.21 -6.20 -0.86
N VAL A 137 -3.05 -7.05 -0.31
CA VAL A 137 -4.47 -7.13 -0.65
C VAL A 137 -5.31 -6.72 0.55
N LEU A 138 -6.22 -5.77 0.33
CA LEU A 138 -7.21 -5.39 1.32
C LEU A 138 -8.39 -6.36 1.25
N VAL A 139 -8.61 -7.08 2.32
CA VAL A 139 -9.63 -8.11 2.47
C VAL A 139 -10.77 -7.59 3.35
N SER A 140 -12.00 -7.63 2.84
CA SER A 140 -13.18 -7.22 3.60
C SER A 140 -13.80 -8.37 4.40
N ASP A 141 -14.54 -8.05 5.46
CA ASP A 141 -15.35 -9.02 6.21
C ASP A 141 -16.37 -9.71 5.29
N ALA A 142 -16.91 -8.98 4.30
CA ALA A 142 -17.86 -9.52 3.32
C ALA A 142 -17.20 -10.60 2.45
N PHE A 143 -15.97 -10.37 1.98
CA PHE A 143 -15.21 -11.36 1.23
C PHE A 143 -14.94 -12.61 2.06
N MET A 144 -14.53 -12.44 3.33
CA MET A 144 -14.27 -13.59 4.20
C MET A 144 -15.52 -14.43 4.47
N ARG A 145 -16.69 -13.79 4.62
CA ARG A 145 -17.98 -14.53 4.69
C ARG A 145 -18.28 -15.28 3.40
N ALA A 146 -18.03 -14.68 2.25
CA ALA A 146 -18.21 -15.36 0.96
C ALA A 146 -17.26 -16.57 0.81
N VAL A 147 -16.03 -16.47 1.33
CA VAL A 147 -15.08 -17.61 1.38
C VAL A 147 -15.59 -18.73 2.28
N GLU A 148 -16.08 -18.39 3.47
CA GLU A 148 -16.62 -19.34 4.44
C GLU A 148 -17.82 -20.11 3.89
N ASN A 149 -18.75 -19.38 3.26
CA ASN A 149 -19.99 -19.90 2.71
C ASN A 149 -19.84 -20.53 1.31
N ASP A 150 -18.63 -20.50 0.72
CA ASP A 150 -18.36 -20.97 -0.65
C ASP A 150 -19.20 -20.27 -1.74
N GLU A 151 -19.32 -18.93 -1.59
CA GLU A 151 -20.12 -18.09 -2.47
C GLU A 151 -19.28 -17.49 -3.62
N GLU A 152 -19.99 -16.92 -4.60
CA GLU A 152 -19.38 -16.07 -5.62
C GLU A 152 -19.01 -14.70 -5.05
N TRP A 153 -17.88 -14.18 -5.51
CA TRP A 153 -17.39 -12.85 -5.20
C TRP A 153 -17.45 -11.93 -6.41
N GLY A 154 -18.13 -10.79 -6.25
CA GLY A 154 -18.24 -9.79 -7.32
C GLY A 154 -16.98 -8.93 -7.42
N LEU A 155 -16.41 -8.87 -8.62
CA LEU A 155 -15.39 -7.88 -8.97
C LEU A 155 -16.08 -6.67 -9.60
N VAL A 156 -15.72 -5.47 -9.13
CA VAL A 156 -16.40 -4.23 -9.50
C VAL A 156 -15.45 -3.20 -10.06
N SER A 157 -15.90 -2.40 -11.03
CA SER A 157 -15.11 -1.27 -11.54
C SER A 157 -14.90 -0.24 -10.42
N PRO A 158 -13.67 0.20 -10.17
CA PRO A 158 -13.42 1.28 -9.22
C PRO A 158 -14.09 2.61 -9.61
N LYS A 159 -14.28 2.83 -10.90
CA LYS A 159 -14.81 4.06 -11.46
C LYS A 159 -16.26 4.36 -11.03
N ASP A 160 -17.12 3.36 -11.09
CA ASP A 160 -18.57 3.54 -10.90
C ASP A 160 -19.22 2.43 -10.08
N GLN A 161 -18.41 1.51 -9.54
CA GLN A 161 -18.84 0.34 -8.76
C GLN A 161 -19.74 -0.63 -9.56
N SER A 162 -19.74 -0.52 -10.89
CA SER A 162 -20.47 -1.45 -11.74
C SER A 162 -19.88 -2.86 -11.67
N PRO A 163 -20.74 -3.91 -11.69
CA PRO A 163 -20.26 -5.30 -11.72
C PRO A 163 -19.50 -5.58 -13.03
N VAL A 164 -18.28 -6.12 -12.91
CA VAL A 164 -17.45 -6.53 -14.04
C VAL A 164 -17.59 -8.02 -14.30
N ARG A 165 -17.37 -8.84 -13.27
CA ARG A 165 -17.52 -10.31 -13.31
C ARG A 165 -17.60 -10.88 -11.90
N LYS A 166 -17.98 -12.14 -11.81
CA LYS A 166 -17.97 -12.91 -10.58
C LYS A 166 -16.96 -14.04 -10.66
N ILE A 167 -16.38 -14.37 -9.52
CA ILE A 167 -15.41 -15.47 -9.33
C ILE A 167 -15.74 -16.23 -8.05
N SER A 168 -15.24 -17.44 -7.87
CA SER A 168 -15.33 -18.14 -6.59
C SER A 168 -14.48 -17.44 -5.53
N ALA A 169 -15.10 -17.00 -4.44
CA ALA A 169 -14.40 -16.38 -3.29
C ALA A 169 -13.35 -17.34 -2.72
N ARG A 170 -13.72 -18.61 -2.54
CA ARG A 170 -12.83 -19.66 -2.00
C ARG A 170 -11.65 -19.91 -2.92
N SER A 171 -11.86 -19.96 -4.23
CA SER A 171 -10.76 -20.16 -5.19
C SER A 171 -9.77 -18.97 -5.16
N LEU A 172 -10.26 -17.73 -5.10
CA LEU A 172 -9.40 -16.56 -4.94
C LEU A 172 -8.63 -16.59 -3.62
N TRP A 173 -9.28 -16.97 -2.53
CA TRP A 173 -8.63 -17.10 -1.22
C TRP A 173 -7.51 -18.14 -1.22
N ILE A 174 -7.75 -19.32 -1.80
CA ILE A 174 -6.73 -20.36 -1.96
C ILE A 174 -5.56 -19.85 -2.80
N ARG A 175 -5.84 -19.13 -3.90
CA ARG A 175 -4.80 -18.52 -4.75
C ARG A 175 -3.94 -17.50 -4.00
N LEU A 176 -4.57 -16.65 -3.17
CA LEU A 176 -3.87 -15.72 -2.27
C LEU A 176 -2.93 -16.45 -1.30
N LEU A 177 -3.44 -17.48 -0.62
CA LEU A 177 -2.64 -18.27 0.32
C LEU A 177 -1.51 -19.04 -0.38
N THR A 178 -1.77 -19.59 -1.57
CA THR A 178 -0.76 -20.29 -2.37
C THR A 178 0.38 -19.32 -2.75
N ALA A 179 0.06 -18.13 -3.24
CA ALA A 179 1.06 -17.12 -3.55
C ALA A 179 1.90 -16.76 -2.30
N ARG A 180 1.26 -16.62 -1.13
CA ARG A 180 1.98 -16.36 0.12
C ARG A 180 2.95 -17.47 0.52
N VAL A 181 2.59 -18.72 0.29
CA VAL A 181 3.49 -19.87 0.56
C VAL A 181 4.66 -19.88 -0.42
N GLU A 182 4.41 -19.57 -1.70
CA GLU A 182 5.42 -19.65 -2.75
C GLU A 182 6.43 -18.48 -2.73
N VAL A 183 5.95 -17.25 -2.51
CA VAL A 183 6.76 -16.04 -2.63
C VAL A 183 6.77 -15.14 -1.38
N GLY A 184 6.09 -15.53 -0.30
CA GLY A 184 5.96 -14.76 0.94
C GLY A 184 4.92 -13.63 0.90
N GLU A 185 4.28 -13.40 -0.23
CA GLU A 185 3.34 -12.28 -0.46
C GLU A 185 2.14 -12.74 -1.30
N PRO A 186 1.03 -11.96 -1.34
CA PRO A 186 0.82 -10.60 -0.83
C PRO A 186 0.67 -10.49 0.69
N TYR A 187 0.86 -9.28 1.25
CA TYR A 187 0.34 -8.94 2.57
C TYR A 187 -1.18 -9.03 2.58
N LEU A 188 -1.78 -9.35 3.73
CA LEU A 188 -3.23 -9.34 3.91
C LEU A 188 -3.60 -8.28 4.94
N ILE A 189 -4.44 -7.32 4.54
CA ILE A 189 -4.96 -6.28 5.42
C ILE A 189 -6.46 -6.45 5.53
N PHE A 190 -6.95 -6.72 6.72
CA PHE A 190 -8.39 -6.80 7.01
C PHE A 190 -8.96 -5.39 7.15
N SER A 191 -9.44 -4.85 6.01
CA SER A 191 -9.83 -3.45 5.87
C SER A 191 -10.91 -3.01 6.85
N ASP A 192 -11.90 -3.86 7.11
CA ASP A 192 -12.98 -3.54 8.04
C ASP A 192 -12.50 -3.50 9.49
N THR A 193 -11.62 -4.42 9.88
CA THR A 193 -11.00 -4.43 11.21
C THR A 193 -10.18 -3.17 11.43
N VAL A 194 -9.35 -2.80 10.45
CA VAL A 194 -8.56 -1.56 10.48
C VAL A 194 -9.47 -0.35 10.64
N ASN A 195 -10.49 -0.20 9.79
CA ASN A 195 -11.36 0.96 9.80
C ASN A 195 -12.29 1.03 11.03
N LYS A 196 -12.59 -0.09 11.68
CA LYS A 196 -13.24 -0.10 13.00
C LYS A 196 -12.35 0.47 14.11
N ALA A 197 -11.04 0.27 14.00
CA ALA A 197 -10.04 0.63 15.02
C ALA A 197 -9.45 2.04 14.85
N ILE A 198 -9.73 2.77 13.75
CA ILE A 198 -9.20 4.13 13.57
C ILE A 198 -9.68 5.07 14.68
N PRO A 199 -8.90 6.12 15.02
CA PRO A 199 -9.26 7.09 16.04
C PRO A 199 -10.59 7.79 15.76
N GLU A 200 -11.32 8.16 16.81
CA GLU A 200 -12.65 8.76 16.69
C GLU A 200 -12.67 10.03 15.86
N HIS A 201 -11.66 10.88 15.97
CA HIS A 201 -11.57 12.09 15.15
C HIS A 201 -11.42 11.80 13.65
N HIS A 202 -10.81 10.67 13.26
CA HIS A 202 -10.79 10.24 11.87
C HIS A 202 -12.19 9.79 11.39
N LYS A 203 -12.94 9.07 12.25
CA LYS A 203 -14.31 8.65 11.94
C LYS A 203 -15.22 9.86 11.76
N LEU A 204 -15.15 10.82 12.68
CA LEU A 204 -15.91 12.07 12.62
C LEU A 204 -15.60 12.90 11.38
N ALA A 205 -14.36 12.84 10.90
CA ALA A 205 -13.94 13.48 9.66
C ALA A 205 -14.27 12.67 8.38
N GLY A 206 -14.94 11.52 8.52
CA GLY A 206 -15.30 10.64 7.40
C GLY A 206 -14.10 10.01 6.68
N LEU A 207 -12.95 9.88 7.36
CA LEU A 207 -11.74 9.32 6.79
C LEU A 207 -11.76 7.80 6.82
N THR A 208 -11.17 7.20 5.79
CA THR A 208 -11.00 5.74 5.68
C THR A 208 -9.57 5.38 5.33
N VAL A 209 -9.11 4.28 5.90
CA VAL A 209 -7.79 3.69 5.59
C VAL A 209 -7.97 2.72 4.42
N LYS A 210 -7.21 2.95 3.35
CA LYS A 210 -7.21 2.13 2.12
C LYS A 210 -5.86 1.50 1.82
N THR A 211 -4.82 1.87 2.56
CA THR A 211 -3.45 1.42 2.31
C THR A 211 -2.69 1.20 3.61
N SER A 212 -1.48 0.72 3.49
CA SER A 212 -0.50 0.67 4.57
C SER A 212 0.85 1.13 4.05
N ASN A 213 1.84 1.21 4.93
CA ASN A 213 3.23 1.48 4.55
C ASN A 213 3.91 0.26 3.93
N LEU A 214 5.22 0.37 3.67
CA LEU A 214 6.04 -0.69 3.10
C LEU A 214 5.98 -2.00 3.91
N CYS A 215 5.98 -1.91 5.23
CA CYS A 215 6.05 -3.09 6.12
C CYS A 215 4.67 -3.53 6.64
N SER A 216 3.59 -2.86 6.23
CA SER A 216 2.20 -3.23 6.54
C SER A 216 1.75 -3.06 8.01
N GLU A 217 2.48 -2.27 8.82
CA GLU A 217 2.13 -2.01 10.23
C GLU A 217 1.44 -0.65 10.46
N ILE A 218 1.47 0.27 9.49
CA ILE A 218 0.89 1.62 9.64
C ILE A 218 -0.42 1.71 8.88
N THR A 219 -1.46 2.16 9.56
CA THR A 219 -2.81 2.29 9.01
C THR A 219 -3.30 3.72 9.19
N LEU A 220 -2.97 4.57 8.23
CA LEU A 220 -3.33 5.99 8.21
C LEU A 220 -4.14 6.32 6.94
N PRO A 221 -5.09 7.26 7.02
CA PRO A 221 -5.87 7.67 5.86
C PRO A 221 -5.03 8.49 4.88
N THR A 222 -5.22 8.20 3.60
CA THR A 222 -4.68 8.92 2.44
C THR A 222 -5.83 9.57 1.66
N GLY A 223 -5.58 9.99 0.42
CA GLY A 223 -6.59 10.57 -0.46
C GLY A 223 -6.68 12.08 -0.34
N ILE A 224 -7.80 12.65 -0.75
CA ILE A 224 -7.98 14.09 -0.85
C ILE A 224 -8.43 14.66 0.49
N ASP A 225 -7.80 15.76 0.92
CA ASP A 225 -8.16 16.49 2.13
C ASP A 225 -9.36 17.42 1.91
N HIS A 226 -9.79 18.13 2.98
CA HIS A 226 -10.90 19.08 2.94
C HIS A 226 -10.63 20.34 2.10
N LEU A 227 -9.38 20.55 1.66
CA LEU A 227 -8.98 21.63 0.77
C LEU A 227 -8.85 21.16 -0.69
N GLY A 228 -9.20 19.90 -0.98
CA GLY A 228 -9.08 19.30 -2.31
C GLY A 228 -7.65 18.92 -2.70
N LYS A 229 -6.72 18.84 -1.73
CA LYS A 229 -5.32 18.43 -1.97
C LYS A 229 -5.10 16.98 -1.63
N GLU A 230 -4.25 16.33 -2.40
CA GLU A 230 -3.79 14.98 -2.09
C GLU A 230 -3.02 14.95 -0.77
N ARG A 231 -3.25 13.89 0.00
CA ARG A 231 -2.69 13.70 1.33
C ARG A 231 -1.72 12.54 1.32
N THR A 232 -0.48 12.79 1.72
CA THR A 232 0.50 11.75 2.02
C THR A 232 0.64 11.60 3.52
N ALA A 233 0.33 10.41 4.03
CA ALA A 233 0.54 10.10 5.44
C ALA A 233 2.00 9.73 5.70
N VAL A 234 2.50 10.07 6.88
CA VAL A 234 3.90 9.87 7.26
C VAL A 234 4.02 9.14 8.59
N CYS A 235 5.13 8.42 8.76
CA CYS A 235 5.46 7.73 10.00
C CYS A 235 6.89 8.05 10.43
N CYS A 236 7.03 8.59 11.65
CA CYS A 236 8.31 8.67 12.37
C CYS A 236 8.42 7.48 13.30
N LEU A 237 9.04 6.40 12.83
CA LEU A 237 9.15 5.15 13.57
C LEU A 237 10.17 5.23 14.69
N SER A 238 9.83 4.66 15.83
CA SER A 238 10.77 4.38 16.93
C SER A 238 10.35 3.08 17.62
N SER A 239 11.26 2.49 18.38
CA SER A 239 11.04 1.22 19.05
C SER A 239 11.37 1.31 20.51
N LEU A 240 10.54 0.70 21.36
CA LEU A 240 10.79 0.51 22.79
C LEU A 240 11.32 -0.90 23.03
N ASN A 241 12.34 -1.01 23.86
CA ASN A 241 12.86 -2.31 24.26
C ASN A 241 12.00 -2.92 25.37
N LEU A 242 11.13 -3.86 24.99
CA LEU A 242 10.23 -4.52 25.95
C LEU A 242 10.95 -5.42 26.96
N GLU A 243 12.15 -5.92 26.65
CA GLU A 243 13.00 -6.61 27.64
C GLU A 243 13.31 -5.72 28.85
N LYS A 244 13.35 -4.40 28.63
CA LYS A 244 13.63 -3.39 29.65
C LYS A 244 12.36 -2.72 30.20
N TYR A 245 11.20 -3.32 30.00
CA TYR A 245 9.90 -2.75 30.39
C TYR A 245 9.89 -2.30 31.88
N ASP A 246 10.33 -3.15 32.78
CA ASP A 246 10.35 -2.87 34.20
C ASP A 246 11.32 -1.75 34.61
N GLU A 247 12.32 -1.45 33.80
CA GLU A 247 13.26 -0.35 34.02
C GLU A 247 12.70 1.01 33.60
N TRP A 248 11.83 1.08 32.59
CA TRP A 248 11.38 2.36 32.03
C TRP A 248 9.90 2.67 32.25
N LYS A 249 9.03 1.68 32.55
CA LYS A 249 7.56 1.88 32.62
C LYS A 249 7.12 2.96 33.63
N ASP A 250 7.84 3.08 34.75
CA ASP A 250 7.55 4.02 35.81
C ASP A 250 8.59 5.15 35.91
N ASN A 251 9.48 5.28 34.93
CA ASN A 251 10.54 6.27 34.93
C ASN A 251 10.02 7.63 34.43
N PRO A 252 10.02 8.70 35.26
CA PRO A 252 9.47 10.00 34.84
C PRO A 252 10.14 10.59 33.62
N ILE A 253 11.47 10.45 33.49
CA ILE A 253 12.23 10.97 32.33
C ILE A 253 11.82 10.27 31.02
N PHE A 254 11.36 9.04 31.11
CA PHE A 254 10.92 8.29 29.91
C PHE A 254 9.48 8.64 29.53
N ILE A 255 8.63 8.99 30.49
CA ILE A 255 7.23 9.32 30.30
C ILE A 255 7.06 10.75 29.75
N GLU A 256 7.89 11.71 30.19
CA GLU A 256 7.92 13.09 29.66
C GLU A 256 8.57 13.18 28.27
#